data_00bfb5d353da32d2a56f2759a8dffcfb
#
_entry.id   00bfb5d353da32d2a56f2759a8dffcfb
#
_cell.length_a   1.000
_cell.length_b   1.000
_cell.length_c   1.000
_cell.angle_alpha   90.00
_cell.angle_beta   90.00
_cell.angle_gamma   90.00
#
_symmetry.space_group_name_H-M   'P 1'
#
loop_
_entity.id
_entity.type
_entity.pdbx_description
1 polymer ?
#
loop_
_entity_poly.entity_id
_entity_poly.type
_entity_poly.pdbx_seq_one_letter_code
_entity_poly.pdbx_strand_id
1 'polypeptide(L)'
;MEEKIFAEKPEEKISITAEEVTDIRLTQAGYYWEVGYNEFDFTCRIEGTEDRIHMVHQRHDEGYGLVIWSEKDDIWNRISGSEAFKLEEKLLDEVQYRTYHDRIEKLTSLSNCREMYYELMENDNHNLRNVIGNLWMELREKEDQLAVSVISDFRKKTTEQFHAVDGMSAGEIEEMVSYYVQAKIIENNLDAQVENVILSGSRCRGIEKFGSDLDVVVDYKGNIREDDFFNILHEDGFAIAGIAVDINPITEDKTGLLAEYLESAECYLKDKAEERKQEKTSVREKIKQAKQISQDRKTGNIEKSKNAER
;
A
#
# COMPACT_ATOMS: atom_id res chain seq x y z
N MET A 1 -82.33 -17.23 3.92
CA MET A 1 -80.92 -17.66 4.11
C MET A 1 -80.09 -16.48 3.75
N GLU A 2 -79.64 -15.73 4.78
CA GLU A 2 -78.72 -14.59 4.60
C GLU A 2 -77.31 -15.13 4.65
N GLU A 3 -76.62 -15.07 3.54
CA GLU A 3 -75.17 -15.31 3.51
C GLU A 3 -74.48 -14.13 4.19
N LYS A 4 -73.95 -14.41 5.40
CA LYS A 4 -72.98 -13.51 6.01
C LYS A 4 -71.70 -13.55 5.22
N ILE A 5 -71.49 -12.55 4.39
CA ILE A 5 -70.19 -12.26 3.84
C ILE A 5 -69.31 -11.85 5.04
N PHE A 6 -68.43 -12.75 5.49
CA PHE A 6 -67.35 -12.41 6.38
C PHE A 6 -66.36 -11.57 5.51
N ALA A 7 -66.41 -10.27 5.67
CA ALA A 7 -65.35 -9.42 5.23
C ALA A 7 -64.12 -9.86 6.05
N GLU A 8 -63.14 -10.48 5.39
CA GLU A 8 -61.79 -10.66 5.93
C GLU A 8 -61.32 -9.28 6.40
N LYS A 9 -61.02 -9.15 7.70
CA LYS A 9 -60.31 -7.98 8.22
C LYS A 9 -59.02 -7.89 7.47
N PRO A 10 -58.63 -6.72 6.91
CA PRO A 10 -57.31 -6.57 6.34
C PRO A 10 -56.32 -6.95 7.43
N GLU A 11 -55.41 -7.89 7.13
CA GLU A 11 -54.30 -8.20 8.00
C GLU A 11 -53.60 -6.87 8.33
N GLU A 12 -53.56 -6.50 9.64
CA GLU A 12 -52.76 -5.36 10.08
C GLU A 12 -51.30 -5.67 9.73
N LYS A 13 -50.81 -5.02 8.69
CA LYS A 13 -49.37 -5.12 8.36
C LYS A 13 -48.59 -4.65 9.58
N ILE A 14 -47.85 -5.57 10.17
CA ILE A 14 -46.99 -5.30 11.34
C ILE A 14 -45.99 -4.20 10.93
N SER A 15 -45.84 -3.16 11.74
CA SER A 15 -44.83 -2.14 11.50
C SER A 15 -43.43 -2.74 11.74
N ILE A 16 -42.50 -2.47 10.82
CA ILE A 16 -41.11 -2.88 10.93
C ILE A 16 -40.25 -1.77 11.52
N THR A 17 -39.15 -2.16 12.14
CA THR A 17 -38.11 -1.25 12.61
C THR A 17 -36.91 -1.24 11.64
N ALA A 18 -36.11 -0.20 11.70
CA ALA A 18 -34.87 -0.15 10.91
C ALA A 18 -33.88 -1.28 11.27
N GLU A 19 -33.96 -1.82 12.49
CA GLU A 19 -33.10 -2.92 12.95
C GLU A 19 -33.47 -4.26 12.30
N GLU A 20 -34.73 -4.45 11.92
CA GLU A 20 -35.20 -5.65 11.23
C GLU A 20 -34.77 -5.69 9.75
N VAL A 21 -34.29 -4.57 9.21
CA VAL A 21 -33.65 -4.50 7.90
C VAL A 21 -32.17 -4.77 8.08
N THR A 22 -31.72 -5.96 7.63
CA THR A 22 -30.38 -6.47 7.84
C THR A 22 -29.69 -6.79 6.49
N ASP A 23 -28.40 -7.12 6.55
CA ASP A 23 -27.60 -7.52 5.36
C ASP A 23 -27.71 -6.53 4.19
N ILE A 24 -27.77 -5.24 4.49
CA ILE A 24 -27.88 -4.17 3.50
C ILE A 24 -26.58 -4.13 2.68
N ARG A 25 -26.69 -4.18 1.36
CA ARG A 25 -25.58 -4.05 0.42
C ARG A 25 -25.97 -3.22 -0.77
N LEU A 26 -25.23 -2.17 -1.04
CA LEU A 26 -25.38 -1.36 -2.25
C LEU A 26 -25.06 -2.21 -3.50
N THR A 27 -25.97 -2.26 -4.45
CA THR A 27 -25.80 -3.01 -5.70
C THR A 27 -25.66 -2.09 -6.90
N GLN A 28 -26.30 -0.94 -6.86
CA GLN A 28 -26.24 0.07 -7.93
C GLN A 28 -26.33 1.47 -7.36
N ALA A 29 -25.56 2.39 -7.93
CA ALA A 29 -25.66 3.82 -7.69
C ALA A 29 -25.74 4.56 -9.02
N GLY A 30 -26.67 5.49 -9.13
CA GLY A 30 -26.86 6.32 -10.31
C GLY A 30 -27.08 7.77 -9.94
N TYR A 31 -26.72 8.68 -10.85
CA TYR A 31 -27.00 10.10 -10.72
C TYR A 31 -27.70 10.60 -11.99
N TYR A 32 -28.89 11.16 -11.81
CA TYR A 32 -29.71 11.70 -12.91
C TYR A 32 -29.54 13.22 -12.97
N TRP A 33 -28.70 13.68 -13.90
CA TRP A 33 -28.34 15.08 -14.09
C TRP A 33 -29.53 15.98 -14.39
N GLU A 34 -30.52 15.47 -15.14
CA GLU A 34 -31.67 16.26 -15.59
C GLU A 34 -32.59 16.68 -14.44
N VAL A 35 -32.60 15.92 -13.37
CA VAL A 35 -33.52 16.12 -12.23
C VAL A 35 -32.78 16.25 -10.89
N GLY A 36 -31.46 16.12 -10.87
CA GLY A 36 -30.61 16.44 -9.71
C GLY A 36 -30.75 15.49 -8.52
N TYR A 37 -31.10 14.23 -8.75
CA TYR A 37 -31.18 13.24 -7.67
C TYR A 37 -30.24 12.06 -7.87
N ASN A 38 -29.92 11.39 -6.75
CA ASN A 38 -29.21 10.12 -6.73
C ASN A 38 -30.20 8.99 -6.54
N GLU A 39 -30.00 7.89 -7.25
CA GLU A 39 -30.71 6.63 -7.07
C GLU A 39 -29.76 5.56 -6.58
N PHE A 40 -30.22 4.76 -5.63
CA PHE A 40 -29.45 3.66 -5.06
C PHE A 40 -30.32 2.42 -4.96
N ASP A 41 -29.80 1.30 -5.43
CA ASP A 41 -30.41 -0.02 -5.28
C ASP A 41 -29.60 -0.85 -4.27
N PHE A 42 -30.32 -1.49 -3.36
CA PHE A 42 -29.73 -2.33 -2.32
C PHE A 42 -30.37 -3.70 -2.35
N THR A 43 -29.57 -4.72 -2.04
CA THR A 43 -30.08 -5.99 -1.53
C THR A 43 -30.09 -5.94 -0.01
N CYS A 44 -31.08 -6.55 0.62
CA CYS A 44 -31.22 -6.60 2.07
C CYS A 44 -32.00 -7.83 2.50
N ARG A 45 -32.15 -8.02 3.82
CA ARG A 45 -33.13 -8.94 4.40
C ARG A 45 -34.10 -8.18 5.27
N ILE A 46 -35.38 -8.45 5.07
CA ILE A 46 -36.48 -7.92 5.88
C ILE A 46 -37.20 -9.11 6.49
N GLU A 47 -37.32 -9.15 7.82
CA GLU A 47 -37.90 -10.29 8.56
C GLU A 47 -37.27 -11.64 8.14
N GLY A 48 -35.96 -11.63 7.83
CA GLY A 48 -35.19 -12.82 7.39
C GLY A 48 -35.39 -13.22 5.93
N THR A 49 -36.22 -12.53 5.15
CA THR A 49 -36.49 -12.80 3.74
C THR A 49 -35.69 -11.85 2.85
N GLU A 50 -35.05 -12.37 1.80
CA GLU A 50 -34.33 -11.53 0.84
C GLU A 50 -35.29 -10.57 0.13
N ASP A 51 -34.88 -9.32 0.03
CA ASP A 51 -35.61 -8.24 -0.63
C ASP A 51 -34.63 -7.24 -1.27
N ARG A 52 -35.18 -6.31 -2.04
CA ARG A 52 -34.46 -5.19 -2.63
C ARG A 52 -35.09 -3.88 -2.22
N ILE A 53 -34.25 -2.93 -1.84
CA ILE A 53 -34.66 -1.58 -1.54
C ILE A 53 -34.16 -0.66 -2.63
N HIS A 54 -35.04 0.19 -3.13
CA HIS A 54 -34.71 1.31 -3.99
C HIS A 54 -34.84 2.61 -3.20
N MET A 55 -33.82 3.46 -3.23
CA MET A 55 -33.77 4.74 -2.55
C MET A 55 -33.52 5.85 -3.56
N VAL A 56 -34.36 6.86 -3.53
CA VAL A 56 -34.18 8.12 -4.29
C VAL A 56 -33.86 9.22 -3.29
N HIS A 57 -32.68 9.83 -3.43
CA HIS A 57 -32.21 10.89 -2.56
C HIS A 57 -31.99 12.18 -3.37
N GLN A 58 -32.77 13.22 -3.07
CA GLN A 58 -32.61 14.55 -3.66
C GLN A 58 -31.63 15.41 -2.84
N ARG A 59 -30.71 16.02 -3.54
CA ARG A 59 -29.61 16.81 -2.93
C ARG A 59 -29.98 18.27 -2.63
N HIS A 60 -31.15 18.76 -3.05
CA HIS A 60 -31.54 20.18 -2.95
C HIS A 60 -32.73 20.44 -2.03
N ASP A 61 -32.62 21.51 -1.26
CA ASP A 61 -33.47 21.99 -0.15
C ASP A 61 -34.95 22.26 -0.43
N GLU A 62 -35.48 21.88 -1.56
CA GLU A 62 -36.86 22.14 -1.91
C GLU A 62 -37.78 20.92 -1.74
N GLY A 63 -37.85 20.40 -0.52
CA GLY A 63 -39.08 19.75 -0.03
C GLY A 63 -39.43 18.38 -0.60
N TYR A 64 -38.65 17.73 -1.41
CA TYR A 64 -38.90 16.37 -1.87
C TYR A 64 -38.02 15.39 -1.09
N GLY A 65 -38.66 14.71 -0.18
CA GLY A 65 -38.01 13.80 0.71
C GLY A 65 -37.54 12.53 0.02
N LEU A 66 -36.75 11.78 0.76
CA LEU A 66 -36.34 10.44 0.48
C LEU A 66 -37.55 9.55 0.18
N VAL A 67 -37.48 8.81 -0.91
CA VAL A 67 -38.44 7.76 -1.25
C VAL A 67 -37.74 6.42 -1.10
N ILE A 68 -38.23 5.61 -0.17
CA ILE A 68 -37.73 4.25 0.04
C ILE A 68 -38.86 3.27 -0.23
N TRP A 69 -38.66 2.27 -1.06
CA TRP A 69 -39.62 1.20 -1.26
C TRP A 69 -38.90 -0.13 -1.40
N SER A 70 -39.53 -1.23 -1.01
CA SER A 70 -39.01 -2.57 -1.25
C SER A 70 -39.69 -3.21 -2.46
N GLU A 71 -39.04 -4.18 -3.08
CA GLU A 71 -39.57 -4.89 -4.24
C GLU A 71 -40.81 -5.71 -3.90
N LYS A 72 -40.92 -6.25 -2.69
CA LYS A 72 -42.02 -7.12 -2.24
C LYS A 72 -43.11 -6.38 -1.51
N ASP A 73 -42.74 -5.37 -0.74
CA ASP A 73 -43.64 -4.60 0.12
C ASP A 73 -43.35 -3.11 0.02
N ASP A 74 -44.40 -2.29 0.10
CA ASP A 74 -44.22 -0.85 0.29
C ASP A 74 -43.71 -0.57 1.72
N ILE A 75 -42.39 -0.56 1.88
CA ILE A 75 -41.70 -0.36 3.15
C ILE A 75 -42.09 0.96 3.82
N TRP A 76 -42.32 2.00 3.01
CA TRP A 76 -42.68 3.31 3.51
C TRP A 76 -44.01 3.30 4.32
N ASN A 77 -44.96 2.45 3.92
CA ASN A 77 -46.21 2.29 4.65
C ASN A 77 -46.12 1.41 5.89
N ARG A 78 -44.99 0.69 6.06
CA ARG A 78 -44.75 -0.22 7.18
C ARG A 78 -43.81 0.35 8.22
N ILE A 79 -43.03 1.37 7.91
CA ILE A 79 -42.03 1.95 8.80
C ILE A 79 -42.52 3.26 9.41
N SER A 80 -42.34 3.45 10.74
CA SER A 80 -42.71 4.72 11.38
C SER A 80 -41.75 5.84 10.99
N GLY A 81 -42.16 7.11 11.13
CA GLY A 81 -41.35 8.26 10.74
C GLY A 81 -39.92 8.24 11.37
N SER A 82 -39.78 7.91 12.65
CA SER A 82 -38.49 7.81 13.32
C SER A 82 -37.65 6.62 12.84
N GLU A 83 -38.27 5.49 12.56
CA GLU A 83 -37.59 4.30 12.05
C GLU A 83 -37.19 4.48 10.58
N ALA A 84 -37.98 5.24 9.81
CA ALA A 84 -37.62 5.59 8.44
C ALA A 84 -36.32 6.41 8.37
N PHE A 85 -36.13 7.38 9.28
CA PHE A 85 -34.86 8.11 9.38
C PHE A 85 -33.68 7.23 9.74
N LYS A 86 -33.86 6.28 10.65
CA LYS A 86 -32.81 5.32 10.99
C LYS A 86 -32.45 4.39 9.83
N LEU A 87 -33.44 3.98 9.05
CA LEU A 87 -33.22 3.19 7.84
C LEU A 87 -32.47 4.01 6.79
N GLU A 88 -32.86 5.28 6.60
CA GLU A 88 -32.15 6.20 5.72
C GLU A 88 -30.67 6.32 6.10
N GLU A 89 -30.38 6.55 7.39
CA GLU A 89 -28.97 6.59 7.88
C GLU A 89 -28.22 5.32 7.54
N LYS A 90 -28.79 4.13 7.80
CA LYS A 90 -28.16 2.86 7.45
C LYS A 90 -27.89 2.71 5.95
N LEU A 91 -28.82 3.11 5.10
CA LEU A 91 -28.65 3.04 3.65
C LEU A 91 -27.56 4.00 3.16
N LEU A 92 -27.52 5.21 3.71
CA LEU A 92 -26.48 6.19 3.38
C LEU A 92 -25.12 5.77 3.91
N ASP A 93 -25.04 5.18 5.11
CA ASP A 93 -23.82 4.61 5.65
C ASP A 93 -23.25 3.52 4.71
N GLU A 94 -24.10 2.65 4.18
CA GLU A 94 -23.68 1.63 3.21
C GLU A 94 -23.17 2.25 1.89
N VAL A 95 -23.84 3.29 1.37
CA VAL A 95 -23.38 4.03 0.17
C VAL A 95 -21.97 4.60 0.40
N GLN A 96 -21.76 5.23 1.54
CA GLN A 96 -20.48 5.84 1.89
C GLN A 96 -19.41 4.78 2.09
N TYR A 97 -19.70 3.74 2.89
CA TYR A 97 -18.80 2.64 3.09
C TYR A 97 -18.36 2.03 1.75
N ARG A 98 -19.32 1.70 0.87
CA ARG A 98 -19.02 1.06 -0.41
C ARG A 98 -18.18 1.93 -1.34
N THR A 99 -18.45 3.23 -1.34
CA THR A 99 -17.69 4.20 -2.15
C THR A 99 -16.20 4.21 -1.75
N TYR A 100 -15.89 4.21 -0.46
CA TYR A 100 -14.50 4.19 0.02
C TYR A 100 -13.88 2.80 -0.06
N HIS A 101 -14.63 1.75 0.29
CA HIS A 101 -14.20 0.36 0.16
C HIS A 101 -13.70 0.07 -1.26
N ASP A 102 -14.48 0.38 -2.30
CA ASP A 102 -14.11 0.16 -3.69
C ASP A 102 -12.86 0.96 -4.12
N ARG A 103 -12.60 2.10 -3.49
CA ARG A 103 -11.39 2.89 -3.69
C ARG A 103 -10.19 2.30 -2.98
N ILE A 104 -10.36 1.85 -1.73
CA ILE A 104 -9.32 1.16 -0.94
C ILE A 104 -8.86 -0.11 -1.66
N GLU A 105 -9.79 -0.93 -2.15
CA GLU A 105 -9.47 -2.13 -2.91
C GLU A 105 -8.59 -1.85 -4.14
N LYS A 106 -8.76 -0.71 -4.79
CA LYS A 106 -8.01 -0.29 -5.98
C LYS A 106 -6.67 0.36 -5.68
N LEU A 107 -6.30 0.57 -4.43
CA LEU A 107 -4.99 1.14 -4.07
C LEU A 107 -3.87 0.19 -4.48
N THR A 108 -2.82 0.74 -5.06
CA THR A 108 -1.69 -0.01 -5.61
C THR A 108 -0.33 0.42 -5.06
N SER A 109 -0.28 1.43 -4.19
CA SER A 109 0.95 1.92 -3.58
C SER A 109 0.72 2.40 -2.14
N LEU A 110 1.78 2.39 -1.34
CA LEU A 110 1.77 2.90 0.04
C LEU A 110 1.49 4.41 0.07
N SER A 111 1.99 5.17 -0.90
CA SER A 111 1.69 6.60 -1.02
C SER A 111 0.19 6.87 -1.17
N ASN A 112 -0.50 6.06 -1.98
CA ASN A 112 -1.95 6.19 -2.16
C ASN A 112 -2.72 5.79 -0.89
N CYS A 113 -2.21 4.84 -0.09
CA CYS A 113 -2.79 4.52 1.22
C CYS A 113 -2.68 5.73 2.16
N ARG A 114 -1.52 6.39 2.20
CA ARG A 114 -1.30 7.60 3.01
C ARG A 114 -2.24 8.75 2.59
N GLU A 115 -2.40 8.99 1.29
CA GLU A 115 -3.35 9.99 0.79
C GLU A 115 -4.79 9.67 1.21
N MET A 116 -5.18 8.40 1.16
CA MET A 116 -6.49 7.93 1.60
C MET A 116 -6.70 8.13 3.11
N TYR A 117 -5.67 7.91 3.96
CA TYR A 117 -5.74 8.20 5.39
C TYR A 117 -6.04 9.67 5.65
N TYR A 118 -5.36 10.59 4.97
CA TYR A 118 -5.63 12.03 5.11
C TYR A 118 -7.04 12.39 4.66
N GLU A 119 -7.50 11.82 3.54
CA GLU A 119 -8.86 12.06 3.06
C GLU A 119 -9.92 11.58 4.05
N LEU A 120 -9.75 10.37 4.62
CA LEU A 120 -10.65 9.82 5.63
C LEU A 120 -10.65 10.68 6.90
N MET A 121 -9.49 11.17 7.33
CA MET A 121 -9.38 12.06 8.51
C MET A 121 -10.09 13.39 8.30
N GLU A 122 -10.00 13.98 7.10
CA GLU A 122 -10.68 15.23 6.77
C GLU A 122 -12.21 15.07 6.72
N ASN A 123 -12.69 13.90 6.28
CA ASN A 123 -14.13 13.61 6.13
C ASN A 123 -14.79 13.01 7.39
N ASP A 124 -14.03 12.67 8.43
CA ASP A 124 -14.54 12.04 9.66
C ASP A 124 -15.64 12.84 10.36
N ASN A 125 -15.65 14.16 10.19
CA ASN A 125 -16.46 15.04 11.04
C ASN A 125 -17.97 15.01 10.80
N HIS A 126 -18.49 14.60 9.63
CA HIS A 126 -19.94 14.71 9.36
C HIS A 126 -20.59 13.53 8.62
N ASN A 127 -19.90 12.85 7.73
CA ASN A 127 -20.53 11.89 6.82
C ASN A 127 -20.11 10.43 7.02
N LEU A 128 -18.98 10.15 7.69
CA LEU A 128 -18.42 8.81 7.81
C LEU A 128 -18.47 8.25 9.23
N ARG A 129 -19.11 8.95 10.18
CA ARG A 129 -19.06 8.64 11.62
C ARG A 129 -19.28 7.16 11.95
N ASN A 130 -20.21 6.50 11.29
CA ASN A 130 -20.59 5.12 11.59
C ASN A 130 -19.70 4.09 10.87
N VAL A 131 -19.04 4.46 9.77
CA VAL A 131 -18.28 3.55 8.91
C VAL A 131 -16.77 3.75 8.94
N ILE A 132 -16.31 4.89 9.46
CA ILE A 132 -14.90 5.30 9.45
C ILE A 132 -13.98 4.25 10.11
N GLY A 133 -14.40 3.64 11.20
CA GLY A 133 -13.61 2.62 11.90
C GLY A 133 -13.35 1.39 11.05
N ASN A 134 -14.35 0.93 10.30
CA ASN A 134 -14.21 -0.19 9.39
C ASN A 134 -13.29 0.16 8.21
N LEU A 135 -13.46 1.37 7.64
CA LEU A 135 -12.62 1.85 6.54
C LEU A 135 -11.15 1.99 6.94
N TRP A 136 -10.86 2.43 8.16
CA TRP A 136 -9.49 2.48 8.67
C TRP A 136 -8.88 1.09 8.84
N MET A 137 -9.65 0.11 9.32
CA MET A 137 -9.16 -1.28 9.41
C MET A 137 -8.85 -1.84 8.01
N GLU A 138 -9.73 -1.67 7.05
CA GLU A 138 -9.52 -2.12 5.68
C GLU A 138 -8.31 -1.45 5.02
N LEU A 139 -8.18 -0.14 5.22
CA LEU A 139 -7.04 0.62 4.70
C LEU A 139 -5.72 0.12 5.31
N ARG A 140 -5.71 -0.18 6.62
CA ARG A 140 -4.55 -0.77 7.29
C ARG A 140 -4.21 -2.16 6.74
N GLU A 141 -5.20 -3.02 6.56
CA GLU A 141 -5.01 -4.34 5.95
C GLU A 141 -4.46 -4.23 4.52
N LYS A 142 -4.94 -3.27 3.75
CA LYS A 142 -4.45 -3.00 2.40
C LYS A 142 -3.01 -2.51 2.40
N GLU A 143 -2.66 -1.61 3.29
CA GLU A 143 -1.29 -1.11 3.49
C GLU A 143 -0.34 -2.25 3.86
N ASP A 144 -0.73 -3.12 4.80
CA ASP A 144 0.06 -4.29 5.20
C ASP A 144 0.29 -5.25 4.03
N GLN A 145 -0.73 -5.52 3.21
CA GLN A 145 -0.60 -6.35 2.00
C GLN A 145 0.38 -5.75 0.99
N LEU A 146 0.30 -4.44 0.74
CA LEU A 146 1.21 -3.73 -0.15
C LEU A 146 2.64 -3.73 0.41
N ALA A 147 2.81 -3.51 1.71
CA ALA A 147 4.11 -3.56 2.37
C ALA A 147 4.79 -4.93 2.23
N VAL A 148 4.05 -6.01 2.46
CA VAL A 148 4.54 -7.38 2.25
C VAL A 148 4.96 -7.60 0.80
N SER A 149 4.19 -7.10 -0.16
CA SER A 149 4.52 -7.21 -1.59
C SER A 149 5.81 -6.46 -1.93
N VAL A 150 5.98 -5.23 -1.45
CA VAL A 150 7.20 -4.42 -1.67
C VAL A 150 8.43 -5.13 -1.11
N ILE A 151 8.38 -5.63 0.13
CA ILE A 151 9.48 -6.35 0.77
C ILE A 151 9.83 -7.61 -0.01
N SER A 152 8.83 -8.39 -0.43
CA SER A 152 9.03 -9.61 -1.22
C SER A 152 9.70 -9.32 -2.57
N ASP A 153 9.23 -8.30 -3.28
CA ASP A 153 9.79 -7.88 -4.57
C ASP A 153 11.23 -7.37 -4.43
N PHE A 154 11.52 -6.63 -3.36
CA PHE A 154 12.87 -6.15 -3.06
C PHE A 154 13.84 -7.32 -2.82
N ARG A 155 13.45 -8.29 -1.98
CA ARG A 155 14.24 -9.52 -1.72
C ARG A 155 14.44 -10.36 -2.98
N LYS A 156 13.41 -10.53 -3.79
CA LYS A 156 13.52 -11.26 -5.06
C LYS A 156 14.56 -10.63 -5.98
N LYS A 157 14.52 -9.32 -6.19
CA LYS A 157 15.52 -8.59 -6.98
C LYS A 157 16.93 -8.72 -6.37
N THR A 158 17.04 -8.67 -5.04
CA THR A 158 18.30 -8.86 -4.35
C THR A 158 18.85 -10.26 -4.64
N THR A 159 18.05 -11.30 -4.55
CA THR A 159 18.47 -12.68 -4.84
C THR A 159 18.94 -12.84 -6.30
N GLU A 160 18.32 -12.15 -7.24
CA GLU A 160 18.66 -12.21 -8.68
C GLU A 160 19.94 -11.42 -9.03
N GLN A 161 20.27 -10.36 -8.29
CA GLN A 161 21.31 -9.39 -8.66
C GLN A 161 22.52 -9.37 -7.75
N PHE A 162 22.40 -9.91 -6.53
CA PHE A 162 23.49 -9.94 -5.55
C PHE A 162 24.63 -10.83 -6.02
N HIS A 163 25.86 -10.33 -5.91
CA HIS A 163 27.05 -11.14 -6.12
C HIS A 163 27.48 -11.78 -4.79
N ALA A 164 27.49 -13.11 -4.76
CA ALA A 164 27.85 -13.88 -3.57
C ALA A 164 29.17 -13.41 -2.95
N VAL A 165 29.20 -13.31 -1.64
CA VAL A 165 30.38 -12.92 -0.85
C VAL A 165 30.94 -14.18 -0.19
N ASP A 166 32.14 -14.59 -0.58
CA ASP A 166 32.77 -15.85 -0.13
C ASP A 166 31.84 -17.07 -0.28
N GLY A 167 31.05 -17.09 -1.35
CA GLY A 167 30.08 -18.13 -1.66
C GLY A 167 28.72 -17.99 -0.95
N MET A 168 28.57 -17.04 -0.04
CA MET A 168 27.32 -16.80 0.69
C MET A 168 26.33 -16.00 -0.15
N SER A 169 25.08 -16.42 -0.12
CA SER A 169 23.94 -15.72 -0.69
C SER A 169 23.51 -14.53 0.18
N ALA A 170 22.64 -13.66 -0.37
CA ALA A 170 22.07 -12.55 0.38
C ALA A 170 21.31 -13.03 1.63
N GLY A 171 20.54 -14.11 1.53
CA GLY A 171 19.79 -14.65 2.66
C GLY A 171 20.70 -15.19 3.78
N GLU A 172 21.82 -15.83 3.44
CA GLU A 172 22.79 -16.29 4.45
C GLU A 172 23.47 -15.11 5.17
N ILE A 173 23.70 -13.99 4.46
CA ILE A 173 24.22 -12.76 5.08
C ILE A 173 23.16 -12.14 5.99
N GLU A 174 21.89 -12.04 5.55
CA GLU A 174 20.80 -11.56 6.38
C GLU A 174 20.65 -12.38 7.67
N GLU A 175 20.79 -13.71 7.59
CA GLU A 175 20.74 -14.61 8.73
C GLU A 175 21.90 -14.37 9.70
N MET A 176 23.14 -14.23 9.20
CA MET A 176 24.31 -13.93 10.03
C MET A 176 24.17 -12.59 10.76
N VAL A 177 23.66 -11.55 10.07
CA VAL A 177 23.36 -10.25 10.68
C VAL A 177 22.28 -10.38 11.73
N SER A 178 21.23 -11.16 11.46
CA SER A 178 20.16 -11.41 12.44
C SER A 178 20.71 -12.03 13.73
N TYR A 179 21.57 -13.03 13.64
CA TYR A 179 22.21 -13.62 14.81
C TYR A 179 23.08 -12.62 15.57
N TYR A 180 23.86 -11.81 14.87
CA TYR A 180 24.68 -10.76 15.50
C TYR A 180 23.82 -9.74 16.24
N VAL A 181 22.75 -9.24 15.61
CA VAL A 181 21.83 -8.26 16.21
C VAL A 181 21.13 -8.84 17.43
N GLN A 182 20.67 -10.10 17.36
CA GLN A 182 20.06 -10.79 18.52
C GLN A 182 21.05 -10.95 19.68
N ALA A 183 22.31 -11.28 19.41
CA ALA A 183 23.34 -11.35 20.43
C ALA A 183 23.52 -9.98 21.13
N LYS A 184 23.61 -8.88 20.36
CA LYS A 184 23.73 -7.52 20.90
C LYS A 184 22.52 -7.10 21.74
N ILE A 185 21.30 -7.47 21.35
CA ILE A 185 20.08 -7.24 22.13
C ILE A 185 20.17 -7.94 23.48
N ILE A 186 20.59 -9.20 23.50
CA ILE A 186 20.73 -9.99 24.74
C ILE A 186 21.84 -9.45 25.62
N GLU A 187 23.05 -9.22 25.06
CA GLU A 187 24.23 -8.74 25.79
C GLU A 187 23.98 -7.40 26.48
N ASN A 188 23.26 -6.50 25.82
CA ASN A 188 23.00 -5.16 26.33
C ASN A 188 21.61 -5.03 27.01
N ASN A 189 20.87 -6.14 27.13
CA ASN A 189 19.53 -6.18 27.71
C ASN A 189 18.60 -5.10 27.10
N LEU A 190 18.58 -5.01 25.75
CA LEU A 190 17.83 -4.01 25.04
C LEU A 190 16.34 -4.39 24.92
N ASP A 191 15.49 -3.39 25.01
CA ASP A 191 14.07 -3.54 24.66
C ASP A 191 13.89 -3.34 23.14
N ALA A 192 14.20 -4.39 22.40
CA ALA A 192 14.10 -4.45 20.95
C ALA A 192 13.75 -5.87 20.50
N GLN A 193 12.81 -5.97 19.57
CA GLN A 193 12.41 -7.19 18.87
C GLN A 193 12.61 -6.99 17.38
N VAL A 194 13.54 -7.73 16.77
CA VAL A 194 13.79 -7.70 15.32
C VAL A 194 12.64 -8.35 14.58
N GLU A 195 12.08 -7.64 13.62
CA GLU A 195 11.02 -8.12 12.72
C GLU A 195 11.56 -8.51 11.35
N ASN A 196 12.45 -7.70 10.79
CA ASN A 196 13.06 -7.95 9.49
C ASN A 196 14.54 -7.60 9.49
N VAL A 197 15.31 -8.35 8.72
CA VAL A 197 16.69 -8.03 8.35
C VAL A 197 16.80 -8.12 6.85
N ILE A 198 17.20 -7.04 6.17
CA ILE A 198 17.19 -6.92 4.71
C ILE A 198 18.52 -6.38 4.22
N LEU A 199 19.20 -7.13 3.34
CA LEU A 199 20.38 -6.64 2.64
C LEU A 199 19.98 -5.53 1.67
N SER A 200 20.62 -4.38 1.79
CA SER A 200 20.33 -3.14 1.06
C SER A 200 21.59 -2.64 0.32
N GLY A 201 21.61 -1.35 -0.02
CA GLY A 201 22.76 -0.67 -0.59
C GLY A 201 23.21 -1.17 -1.97
N SER A 202 24.43 -0.83 -2.33
CA SER A 202 24.93 -1.07 -3.69
C SER A 202 25.11 -2.56 -4.01
N ARG A 203 25.42 -3.38 -3.03
CA ARG A 203 25.65 -4.81 -3.21
C ARG A 203 24.39 -5.59 -3.52
N CYS A 204 23.25 -5.20 -2.93
CA CYS A 204 21.99 -5.90 -3.18
C CYS A 204 21.52 -5.80 -4.64
N ARG A 205 22.11 -4.93 -5.46
CA ARG A 205 21.83 -4.75 -6.89
C ARG A 205 23.06 -5.04 -7.80
N GLY A 206 24.12 -5.64 -7.25
CA GLY A 206 25.33 -5.96 -8.02
C GLY A 206 26.01 -4.72 -8.63
N ILE A 207 25.83 -3.56 -8.00
CA ILE A 207 26.44 -2.29 -8.44
C ILE A 207 27.50 -1.79 -7.44
N GLU A 208 28.04 -2.64 -6.62
CA GLU A 208 29.11 -2.32 -5.67
C GLU A 208 30.40 -1.89 -6.35
N LYS A 209 31.22 -1.11 -5.64
CA LYS A 209 32.60 -0.81 -6.01
C LYS A 209 33.55 -1.65 -5.18
N PHE A 210 34.79 -1.72 -5.61
CA PHE A 210 35.83 -2.28 -4.76
C PHE A 210 35.87 -1.52 -3.43
N GLY A 211 35.79 -2.24 -2.32
CA GLY A 211 35.77 -1.67 -0.98
C GLY A 211 34.39 -1.22 -0.48
N SER A 212 33.31 -1.48 -1.23
CA SER A 212 31.94 -1.26 -0.71
C SER A 212 31.66 -2.22 0.44
N ASP A 213 30.99 -1.72 1.48
CA ASP A 213 30.44 -2.44 2.63
C ASP A 213 29.20 -3.27 2.27
N LEU A 214 28.71 -4.00 3.25
CA LEU A 214 27.42 -4.70 3.24
C LEU A 214 26.43 -3.84 4.01
N ASP A 215 25.58 -3.12 3.31
CA ASP A 215 24.52 -2.33 3.92
C ASP A 215 23.32 -3.23 4.29
N VAL A 216 22.90 -3.25 5.54
CA VAL A 216 21.78 -4.06 6.03
C VAL A 216 20.84 -3.19 6.85
N VAL A 217 19.55 -3.28 6.55
CA VAL A 217 18.48 -2.62 7.30
C VAL A 217 17.89 -3.62 8.28
N VAL A 218 17.72 -3.20 9.53
CA VAL A 218 17.11 -3.98 10.61
C VAL A 218 15.85 -3.24 11.06
N ASP A 219 14.71 -3.77 10.70
CA ASP A 219 13.42 -3.31 11.18
C ASP A 219 13.09 -3.95 12.52
N TYR A 220 12.79 -3.14 13.53
CA TYR A 220 12.55 -3.62 14.89
C TYR A 220 11.43 -2.87 15.59
N LYS A 221 10.83 -3.53 16.60
CA LYS A 221 9.91 -2.94 17.57
C LYS A 221 10.55 -2.88 18.95
N GLY A 222 10.27 -1.83 19.71
CA GLY A 222 10.77 -1.65 21.08
C GLY A 222 10.98 -0.21 21.45
N ASN A 223 11.52 0.04 22.67
CA ASN A 223 11.67 1.39 23.19
C ASN A 223 13.08 1.97 23.02
N ILE A 224 14.06 1.18 22.56
CA ILE A 224 15.40 1.70 22.28
C ILE A 224 15.32 2.65 21.07
N ARG A 225 16.03 3.79 21.17
CA ARG A 225 16.13 4.75 20.06
C ARG A 225 17.00 4.19 18.93
N GLU A 226 16.66 4.47 17.69
CA GLU A 226 17.43 4.05 16.50
C GLU A 226 18.91 4.46 16.62
N ASP A 227 19.20 5.71 17.04
CA ASP A 227 20.57 6.23 17.17
C ASP A 227 21.39 5.46 18.22
N ASP A 228 20.76 5.10 19.35
CA ASP A 228 21.42 4.35 20.42
C ASP A 228 21.65 2.90 19.99
N PHE A 229 20.68 2.30 19.32
CA PHE A 229 20.82 0.96 18.79
C PHE A 229 21.88 0.89 17.67
N PHE A 230 21.91 1.87 16.78
CA PHE A 230 22.94 2.00 15.75
C PHE A 230 24.35 2.02 16.38
N ASN A 231 24.58 2.83 17.40
CA ASN A 231 25.87 2.91 18.07
C ASN A 231 26.29 1.57 18.67
N ILE A 232 25.38 0.84 19.33
CA ILE A 232 25.66 -0.49 19.92
C ILE A 232 26.01 -1.51 18.83
N LEU A 233 25.30 -1.50 17.70
CA LEU A 233 25.55 -2.43 16.59
C LEU A 233 26.90 -2.20 15.90
N HIS A 234 27.47 -0.98 15.98
CA HIS A 234 28.73 -0.62 15.35
C HIS A 234 29.92 -0.61 16.29
N GLU A 235 29.73 -0.84 17.61
CA GLU A 235 30.79 -0.76 18.61
C GLU A 235 31.97 -1.72 18.33
N ASP A 236 31.67 -2.94 17.86
CA ASP A 236 32.70 -3.98 17.66
C ASP A 236 33.21 -4.06 16.21
N GLY A 237 32.70 -3.25 15.30
CA GLY A 237 33.11 -3.27 13.88
C GLY A 237 32.84 -4.61 13.19
N PHE A 238 31.58 -5.06 13.19
CA PHE A 238 31.16 -6.33 12.61
C PHE A 238 31.50 -6.43 11.11
N ALA A 239 32.04 -7.59 10.70
CA ALA A 239 32.44 -7.85 9.32
C ALA A 239 32.15 -9.30 8.91
N ILE A 240 31.76 -9.51 7.65
CA ILE A 240 31.55 -10.82 7.04
C ILE A 240 32.54 -11.00 5.89
N ALA A 241 33.34 -12.09 5.95
CA ALA A 241 34.41 -12.39 4.98
C ALA A 241 35.35 -11.18 4.73
N GLY A 242 35.65 -10.41 5.78
CA GLY A 242 36.51 -9.23 5.71
C GLY A 242 35.89 -7.99 5.11
N ILE A 243 34.58 -8.00 4.80
CA ILE A 243 33.82 -6.85 4.37
C ILE A 243 33.04 -6.30 5.55
N ALA A 244 33.17 -4.99 5.83
CA ALA A 244 32.45 -4.34 6.91
C ALA A 244 30.92 -4.42 6.65
N VAL A 245 30.15 -4.61 7.71
CA VAL A 245 28.68 -4.60 7.66
C VAL A 245 28.20 -3.32 8.29
N ASP A 246 27.49 -2.50 7.52
CA ASP A 246 26.79 -1.30 7.97
C ASP A 246 25.34 -1.65 8.28
N ILE A 247 24.97 -1.66 9.58
CA ILE A 247 23.66 -2.09 10.05
C ILE A 247 22.84 -0.86 10.43
N ASN A 248 21.80 -0.58 9.66
CA ASN A 248 20.89 0.55 9.89
C ASN A 248 19.60 0.07 10.57
N PRO A 249 19.43 0.27 11.90
CA PRO A 249 18.19 -0.04 12.59
C PRO A 249 17.14 1.03 12.31
N ILE A 250 15.90 0.61 12.01
CA ILE A 250 14.76 1.47 11.74
C ILE A 250 13.53 1.03 12.53
N THR A 251 12.66 2.00 12.84
CA THR A 251 11.34 1.78 13.45
C THR A 251 10.25 2.50 12.68
N GLU A 252 9.02 1.99 12.76
CA GLU A 252 7.85 2.64 12.16
C GLU A 252 7.66 4.07 12.68
N ASP A 253 7.87 4.29 13.99
CA ASP A 253 7.63 5.58 14.66
C ASP A 253 8.58 6.70 14.22
N LYS A 254 9.82 6.39 13.86
CA LYS A 254 10.83 7.40 13.54
C LYS A 254 11.16 7.44 12.04
N THR A 255 11.53 6.31 11.47
CA THR A 255 11.92 6.23 10.05
C THR A 255 10.71 5.99 9.14
N GLY A 256 9.64 5.36 9.65
CA GLY A 256 8.47 4.93 8.89
C GLY A 256 8.54 3.44 8.53
N LEU A 257 7.56 2.98 7.77
CA LEU A 257 7.46 1.57 7.37
C LEU A 257 8.71 1.10 6.60
N LEU A 258 9.19 -0.11 6.92
CA LEU A 258 10.29 -0.74 6.18
C LEU A 258 10.04 -0.75 4.66
N ALA A 259 8.81 -1.01 4.23
CA ALA A 259 8.45 -1.03 2.82
C ALA A 259 8.68 0.33 2.13
N GLU A 260 8.33 1.45 2.78
CA GLU A 260 8.59 2.81 2.27
C GLU A 260 10.09 3.12 2.18
N TYR A 261 10.85 2.69 3.19
CA TYR A 261 12.30 2.78 3.17
C TYR A 261 12.87 2.03 1.96
N LEU A 262 12.40 0.79 1.71
CA LEU A 262 12.87 -0.03 0.60
C LEU A 262 12.46 0.52 -0.78
N GLU A 263 11.28 1.13 -0.93
CA GLU A 263 10.89 1.85 -2.15
C GLU A 263 11.83 3.02 -2.43
N SER A 264 12.17 3.81 -1.40
CA SER A 264 13.11 4.92 -1.51
C SER A 264 14.52 4.43 -1.87
N ALA A 265 14.98 3.37 -1.22
CA ALA A 265 16.26 2.73 -1.52
C ALA A 265 16.31 2.19 -2.96
N GLU A 266 15.23 1.57 -3.45
CA GLU A 266 15.13 1.07 -4.82
C GLU A 266 15.23 2.19 -5.85
N CYS A 267 14.57 3.33 -5.63
CA CYS A 267 14.69 4.51 -6.50
C CYS A 267 16.14 5.00 -6.57
N TYR A 268 16.79 5.18 -5.42
CA TYR A 268 18.18 5.59 -5.35
C TYR A 268 19.14 4.60 -6.05
N LEU A 269 18.93 3.30 -5.88
CA LEU A 269 19.75 2.26 -6.52
C LEU A 269 19.57 2.22 -8.05
N LYS A 270 18.37 2.50 -8.54
CA LYS A 270 18.10 2.64 -9.98
C LYS A 270 18.86 3.82 -10.57
N ASP A 271 18.78 4.98 -9.94
CA ASP A 271 19.48 6.19 -10.38
C ASP A 271 21.00 5.95 -10.43
N LYS A 272 21.56 5.35 -9.38
CA LYS A 272 22.98 4.97 -9.35
C LYS A 272 23.36 3.97 -10.44
N ALA A 273 22.52 3.00 -10.75
CA ALA A 273 22.77 2.03 -11.80
C ALA A 273 22.79 2.69 -13.18
N GLU A 274 21.91 3.67 -13.40
CA GLU A 274 21.85 4.46 -14.64
C GLU A 274 23.08 5.35 -14.81
N GLU A 275 23.49 6.09 -13.77
CA GLU A 275 24.71 6.88 -13.75
C GLU A 275 25.93 6.04 -14.17
N ARG A 276 26.06 4.84 -13.59
CA ARG A 276 27.15 3.92 -13.94
C ARG A 276 27.12 3.42 -15.38
N LYS A 277 25.96 3.19 -15.94
CA LYS A 277 25.83 2.83 -17.38
C LYS A 277 26.32 3.96 -18.25
N GLN A 278 25.98 5.20 -17.92
CA GLN A 278 26.43 6.40 -18.65
C GLN A 278 27.94 6.58 -18.53
N GLU A 279 28.53 6.44 -17.33
CA GLU A 279 30.00 6.50 -17.13
C GLU A 279 30.73 5.44 -17.96
N LYS A 280 30.27 4.18 -17.92
CA LYS A 280 30.85 3.08 -18.70
C LYS A 280 30.77 3.35 -20.23
N THR A 281 29.69 3.94 -20.71
CA THR A 281 29.49 4.30 -22.09
C THR A 281 30.45 5.41 -22.51
N SER A 282 30.56 6.48 -21.72
CA SER A 282 31.49 7.58 -21.95
C SER A 282 32.96 7.12 -21.95
N VAL A 283 33.34 6.25 -21.03
CA VAL A 283 34.73 5.68 -21.03
C VAL A 283 34.99 4.81 -22.26
N ARG A 284 34.03 3.98 -22.68
CA ARG A 284 34.15 3.17 -23.90
C ARG A 284 34.28 4.04 -25.17
N GLU A 285 33.56 5.13 -25.27
CA GLU A 285 33.66 6.08 -26.34
C GLU A 285 35.03 6.78 -26.40
N LYS A 286 35.51 7.24 -25.22
CA LYS A 286 36.86 7.81 -25.09
C LYS A 286 37.96 6.81 -25.50
N ILE A 287 37.84 5.54 -25.12
CA ILE A 287 38.79 4.49 -25.53
C ILE A 287 38.71 4.24 -27.04
N LYS A 288 37.53 4.22 -27.66
CA LYS A 288 37.37 4.09 -29.11
C LYS A 288 38.01 5.25 -29.86
N GLN A 289 37.75 6.48 -29.40
CA GLN A 289 38.37 7.70 -30.00
C GLN A 289 39.90 7.67 -29.86
N ALA A 290 40.44 7.30 -28.71
CA ALA A 290 41.87 7.19 -28.50
C ALA A 290 42.50 6.10 -29.39
N LYS A 291 41.84 4.96 -29.60
CA LYS A 291 42.30 3.92 -30.54
C LYS A 291 42.28 4.40 -31.97
N GLN A 292 41.25 5.14 -32.39
CA GLN A 292 41.15 5.71 -33.74
C GLN A 292 42.28 6.68 -33.99
N ILE A 293 42.51 7.64 -33.10
CA ILE A 293 43.63 8.61 -33.18
C ILE A 293 44.97 7.90 -33.24
N SER A 294 45.18 6.81 -32.51
CA SER A 294 46.39 6.02 -32.52
C SER A 294 46.61 5.28 -33.84
N GLN A 295 45.54 4.79 -34.48
CA GLN A 295 45.59 4.17 -35.80
C GLN A 295 45.90 5.19 -36.90
N ASP A 296 45.22 6.34 -36.85
CA ASP A 296 45.42 7.42 -37.85
C ASP A 296 46.86 7.99 -37.79
N ARG A 297 47.46 8.07 -36.59
CA ARG A 297 48.87 8.44 -36.43
C ARG A 297 49.83 7.40 -37.02
N LYS A 298 49.54 6.09 -36.92
CA LYS A 298 50.35 5.03 -37.52
C LYS A 298 50.25 5.03 -39.05
N THR A 299 49.08 5.22 -39.60
CA THR A 299 48.86 5.31 -41.06
C THR A 299 49.48 6.58 -41.65
N GLY A 300 49.32 7.74 -40.98
CA GLY A 300 49.95 9.00 -41.42
C GLY A 300 51.48 8.99 -41.36
N ASN A 301 52.09 8.22 -40.44
CA ASN A 301 53.56 8.04 -40.46
C ASN A 301 54.05 7.10 -41.56
N ILE A 302 53.26 6.12 -41.99
CA ILE A 302 53.56 5.21 -43.06
C ILE A 302 53.52 5.95 -44.41
N GLU A 303 52.56 6.86 -44.60
CA GLU A 303 52.48 7.71 -45.80
C GLU A 303 53.63 8.73 -45.89
N LYS A 304 54.07 9.33 -44.80
CA LYS A 304 55.18 10.23 -44.72
C LYS A 304 56.51 9.53 -45.01
N SER A 305 56.73 8.29 -44.63
CA SER A 305 57.95 7.53 -44.90
C SER A 305 58.01 7.11 -46.42
N LYS A 306 56.87 6.78 -47.01
CA LYS A 306 56.84 6.45 -48.48
C LYS A 306 57.03 7.64 -49.38
N ASN A 307 56.72 8.86 -48.96
CA ASN A 307 56.96 10.09 -49.75
C ASN A 307 58.36 10.67 -49.53
N ALA A 308 59.17 10.17 -48.59
CA ALA A 308 60.54 10.57 -48.37
C ALA A 308 61.55 9.70 -49.14
N GLU A 309 61.12 8.59 -49.78
CA GLU A 309 61.91 7.69 -50.61
C GLU A 309 61.69 7.88 -52.10
N ARG A 310 60.99 8.94 -52.50
CA ARG A 310 60.84 9.39 -53.89
C ARG A 310 61.54 10.74 -54.08
#